data_e02e3bfe082d85ac74ff77b4068f639c
#
_entry.id   e02e3bfe082d85ac74ff77b4068f639c
#
_cell.length_a   1.000
_cell.length_b   1.000
_cell.length_c   1.000
_cell.angle_alpha   90.00
_cell.angle_beta   90.00
_cell.angle_gamma   90.00
#
_symmetry.space_group_name_H-M   'P 1'
#
loop_
_entity.id
_entity.type
_entity.pdbx_description
1 polymer ?
#
loop_
_entity_poly.entity_id
_entity_poly.type
_entity_poly.pdbx_seq_one_letter_code
_entity_poly.pdbx_strand_id
1 'polypeptide(L)'
;MMVNNQVPEILTSHQQLTTKDVSFVYYNEFTPVGRNLITFSKCAISFILSGQKELYRGAECTFVGEREAVLIPNGNAIIAERKLNAEKYSSLVVFFPAQLAQAFIEKYLINNLGHQHLDKAAEQNVFFKFQQTSYITEYLNGLIQLIKKEVSVPLALLLHKLEELFLVLMESFPAQFYQIFMPAVSGNANRLREIVEANIIKNLTLTELAFLANCSLATFKRDFEKEYHVSPGKYIRERKLDAAQHQLKGGASVNEIYLQLGYDNVSNFAAAFKKKFGLSPTVYQSKIRS
;
A
#
# COMPACT_ATOMS: atom_id res chain seq x y z
N MET A 1 12.95 16.40 -10.53
CA MET A 1 11.53 16.63 -10.16
C MET A 1 10.87 15.27 -10.09
N MET A 2 10.42 14.81 -8.94
CA MET A 2 9.64 13.57 -8.89
C MET A 2 8.28 13.83 -9.51
N VAL A 3 7.94 13.07 -10.54
CA VAL A 3 6.61 13.12 -11.14
C VAL A 3 5.65 12.50 -10.12
N ASN A 4 4.80 13.30 -9.53
CA ASN A 4 3.71 12.81 -8.70
C ASN A 4 2.63 12.28 -9.65
N ASN A 5 2.54 10.97 -9.78
CA ASN A 5 1.59 10.32 -10.66
C ASN A 5 0.22 10.29 -9.98
N GLN A 6 -0.72 11.07 -10.49
CA GLN A 6 -2.09 11.10 -9.99
C GLN A 6 -2.95 10.08 -10.76
N VAL A 7 -3.62 9.20 -10.04
CA VAL A 7 -4.52 8.20 -10.62
C VAL A 7 -5.97 8.47 -10.21
N PRO A 8 -6.95 8.22 -11.12
CA PRO A 8 -6.83 7.55 -12.40
C PRO A 8 -6.32 8.40 -13.57
N GLU A 9 -6.02 9.68 -13.38
CA GLU A 9 -5.80 10.68 -14.44
C GLU A 9 -4.67 10.29 -15.43
N ILE A 10 -3.61 9.62 -14.94
CA ILE A 10 -2.50 9.18 -15.80
C ILE A 10 -2.78 7.88 -16.56
N LEU A 11 -3.87 7.17 -16.25
CA LEU A 11 -4.16 5.85 -16.82
C LEU A 11 -4.97 5.92 -18.14
N THR A 12 -5.03 7.08 -18.80
CA THR A 12 -5.84 7.30 -20.00
C THR A 12 -5.41 6.47 -21.22
N SER A 13 -4.18 5.98 -21.25
CA SER A 13 -3.67 5.09 -22.31
C SER A 13 -4.10 3.63 -22.17
N HIS A 14 -4.64 3.25 -21.01
CA HIS A 14 -5.08 1.88 -20.77
C HIS A 14 -6.52 1.67 -21.22
N GLN A 15 -6.84 0.42 -21.56
CA GLN A 15 -8.21 0.03 -21.89
C GLN A 15 -9.11 0.25 -20.66
N GLN A 16 -10.19 1.01 -20.81
CA GLN A 16 -11.02 1.40 -19.69
C GLN A 16 -12.46 1.72 -20.09
N LEU A 17 -13.36 1.57 -19.12
CA LEU A 17 -14.71 2.14 -19.14
C LEU A 17 -14.74 3.26 -18.12
N THR A 18 -14.95 4.49 -18.54
CA THR A 18 -14.85 5.64 -17.66
C THR A 18 -16.02 6.60 -17.80
N THR A 19 -16.39 7.20 -16.69
CA THR A 19 -17.28 8.34 -16.57
C THR A 19 -16.58 9.43 -15.79
N LYS A 20 -17.24 10.57 -15.57
CA LYS A 20 -16.71 11.64 -14.71
C LYS A 20 -16.31 11.12 -13.31
N ASP A 21 -17.09 10.21 -12.74
CA ASP A 21 -16.93 9.79 -11.34
C ASP A 21 -16.33 8.40 -11.18
N VAL A 22 -16.66 7.46 -12.04
CA VAL A 22 -16.27 6.05 -11.94
C VAL A 22 -15.43 5.62 -13.13
N SER A 23 -14.36 4.88 -12.88
CA SER A 23 -13.50 4.31 -13.93
C SER A 23 -13.16 2.85 -13.61
N PHE A 24 -13.31 1.99 -14.61
CA PHE A 24 -12.86 0.58 -14.58
C PHE A 24 -11.70 0.48 -15.56
N VAL A 25 -10.50 0.30 -15.05
CA VAL A 25 -9.26 0.32 -15.84
C VAL A 25 -8.65 -1.08 -15.88
N TYR A 26 -8.48 -1.63 -17.07
CA TYR A 26 -7.72 -2.86 -17.27
C TYR A 26 -6.24 -2.49 -17.47
N TYR A 27 -5.47 -2.65 -16.41
CA TYR A 27 -4.04 -2.36 -16.38
C TYR A 27 -3.28 -3.63 -16.74
N ASN A 28 -2.40 -3.55 -17.74
CA ASN A 28 -1.65 -4.68 -18.25
C ASN A 28 -0.26 -4.21 -18.72
N GLU A 29 0.78 -4.49 -17.94
CA GLU A 29 2.13 -4.01 -18.18
C GLU A 29 3.11 -5.17 -18.33
N PHE A 30 3.95 -5.06 -19.36
CA PHE A 30 5.00 -6.05 -19.63
C PHE A 30 6.30 -5.74 -18.90
N THR A 31 6.53 -4.51 -18.52
CA THR A 31 7.74 -4.06 -17.83
C THR A 31 7.49 -3.95 -16.34
N PRO A 32 8.28 -4.59 -15.46
CA PRO A 32 8.16 -4.39 -14.03
C PRO A 32 8.43 -2.92 -13.72
N VAL A 33 7.48 -2.28 -13.10
CA VAL A 33 7.63 -0.90 -12.65
C VAL A 33 8.18 -0.94 -11.23
N GLY A 34 9.32 -0.29 -11.00
CA GLY A 34 9.87 -0.10 -9.66
C GLY A 34 8.89 0.63 -8.74
N ARG A 35 9.35 1.08 -7.58
CA ARG A 35 8.53 1.87 -6.67
C ARG A 35 8.09 3.18 -7.30
N ASN A 36 6.77 3.40 -7.37
CA ASN A 36 6.14 4.62 -7.86
C ASN A 36 5.42 5.34 -6.74
N LEU A 37 5.57 6.65 -6.73
CA LEU A 37 4.85 7.56 -5.86
C LEU A 37 3.52 7.88 -6.54
N ILE A 38 2.42 7.39 -5.97
CA ILE A 38 1.08 7.51 -6.56
C ILE A 38 0.19 8.30 -5.61
N THR A 39 -0.48 9.31 -6.13
CA THR A 39 -1.57 10.00 -5.45
C THR A 39 -2.91 9.50 -6.00
N PHE A 40 -3.68 8.84 -5.17
CA PHE A 40 -5.05 8.44 -5.48
C PHE A 40 -5.98 9.63 -5.28
N SER A 41 -6.49 10.21 -6.36
CA SER A 41 -7.52 11.27 -6.31
C SER A 41 -8.88 10.73 -5.89
N LYS A 42 -9.11 9.44 -6.16
CA LYS A 42 -10.32 8.68 -5.81
C LYS A 42 -9.94 7.43 -5.02
N CYS A 43 -10.90 6.83 -4.32
CA CYS A 43 -10.72 5.47 -3.79
C CYS A 43 -10.57 4.48 -4.93
N ALA A 44 -9.88 3.39 -4.68
CA ALA A 44 -9.68 2.33 -5.66
C ALA A 44 -9.88 0.93 -5.07
N ILE A 45 -10.37 0.00 -5.88
CA ILE A 45 -10.29 -1.44 -5.61
C ILE A 45 -9.44 -2.04 -6.71
N SER A 46 -8.29 -2.61 -6.36
CA SER A 46 -7.37 -3.25 -7.31
C SER A 46 -7.44 -4.75 -7.17
N PHE A 47 -7.90 -5.43 -8.21
CA PHE A 47 -7.96 -6.90 -8.34
C PHE A 47 -6.74 -7.37 -9.10
N ILE A 48 -5.89 -8.20 -8.49
CA ILE A 48 -4.70 -8.72 -9.14
C ILE A 48 -5.07 -9.96 -9.95
N LEU A 49 -4.84 -9.88 -11.26
CA LEU A 49 -5.13 -10.95 -12.21
C LEU A 49 -3.88 -11.78 -12.52
N SER A 50 -2.70 -11.15 -12.49
CA SER A 50 -1.40 -11.80 -12.66
C SER A 50 -0.30 -10.97 -12.00
N GLY A 51 0.66 -11.63 -11.36
CA GLY A 51 1.76 -11.01 -10.67
C GLY A 51 1.44 -10.60 -9.22
N GLN A 52 2.16 -9.62 -8.71
CA GLN A 52 2.02 -9.12 -7.33
C GLN A 52 2.13 -7.60 -7.27
N LYS A 53 1.33 -7.00 -6.42
CA LYS A 53 1.38 -5.58 -6.07
C LYS A 53 1.85 -5.42 -4.62
N GLU A 54 2.79 -4.52 -4.41
CA GLU A 54 3.28 -4.12 -3.09
C GLU A 54 2.84 -2.67 -2.85
N LEU A 55 2.19 -2.39 -1.74
CA LEU A 55 1.65 -1.09 -1.39
C LEU A 55 2.20 -0.63 -0.03
N TYR A 56 2.60 0.65 0.02
CA TYR A 56 3.00 1.31 1.26
C TYR A 56 2.14 2.54 1.48
N ARG A 57 1.58 2.69 2.67
CA ARG A 57 0.89 3.91 3.11
C ARG A 57 0.99 4.04 4.63
N GLY A 58 1.43 5.23 5.11
CA GLY A 58 1.64 5.42 6.54
C GLY A 58 2.59 4.37 7.12
N ALA A 59 2.14 3.65 8.11
CA ALA A 59 2.85 2.56 8.76
C ALA A 59 2.71 1.20 8.05
N GLU A 60 1.71 1.06 7.18
CA GLU A 60 1.38 -0.23 6.57
C GLU A 60 2.18 -0.53 5.31
N CYS A 61 2.46 -1.82 5.13
CA CYS A 61 2.95 -2.40 3.90
C CYS A 61 2.14 -3.67 3.63
N THR A 62 1.53 -3.73 2.46
CA THR A 62 0.67 -4.85 2.07
C THR A 62 1.12 -5.44 0.73
N PHE A 63 1.18 -6.76 0.68
CA PHE A 63 1.43 -7.53 -0.55
C PHE A 63 0.12 -8.15 -1.01
N VAL A 64 -0.21 -7.95 -2.29
CA VAL A 64 -1.45 -8.44 -2.92
C VAL A 64 -1.06 -9.26 -4.14
N GLY A 65 -1.31 -10.55 -4.11
CA GLY A 65 -0.99 -11.50 -5.16
C GLY A 65 -2.17 -11.83 -6.07
N GLU A 66 -1.96 -12.81 -6.94
CA GLU A 66 -3.01 -13.30 -7.83
C GLU A 66 -4.22 -13.80 -7.04
N ARG A 67 -5.41 -13.54 -7.57
CA ARG A 67 -6.70 -13.84 -6.93
C ARG A 67 -6.93 -13.11 -5.59
N GLU A 68 -6.10 -12.15 -5.27
CA GLU A 68 -6.32 -11.23 -4.17
C GLU A 68 -6.74 -9.86 -4.71
N ALA A 69 -7.39 -9.08 -3.86
CA ALA A 69 -7.76 -7.71 -4.15
C ALA A 69 -7.46 -6.82 -2.94
N VAL A 70 -7.36 -5.53 -3.21
CA VAL A 70 -7.14 -4.53 -2.16
C VAL A 70 -7.99 -3.29 -2.41
N LEU A 71 -8.69 -2.86 -1.37
CA LEU A 71 -9.36 -1.58 -1.33
C LEU A 71 -8.38 -0.53 -0.80
N ILE A 72 -8.25 0.56 -1.55
CA ILE A 72 -7.27 1.63 -1.35
C ILE A 72 -8.05 2.94 -1.23
N PRO A 73 -8.11 3.57 -0.05
CA PRO A 73 -8.68 4.91 0.10
C PRO A 73 -7.91 5.95 -0.72
N ASN A 74 -8.53 7.10 -1.00
CA ASN A 74 -7.83 8.23 -1.62
C ASN A 74 -6.64 8.70 -0.77
N GLY A 75 -5.64 9.33 -1.40
CA GLY A 75 -4.41 9.83 -0.76
C GLY A 75 -3.14 9.20 -1.33
N ASN A 76 -1.99 9.50 -0.71
CA ASN A 76 -0.68 9.09 -1.17
C ASN A 76 -0.36 7.64 -0.82
N ALA A 77 0.19 6.88 -1.77
CA ALA A 77 0.74 5.55 -1.55
C ALA A 77 1.98 5.32 -2.43
N ILE A 78 2.91 4.50 -1.96
CA ILE A 78 3.98 3.98 -2.81
C ILE A 78 3.54 2.62 -3.31
N ILE A 79 3.66 2.40 -4.61
CA ILE A 79 3.29 1.14 -5.26
C ILE A 79 4.49 0.57 -5.99
N ALA A 80 4.72 -0.73 -5.82
CA ALA A 80 5.61 -1.51 -6.68
C ALA A 80 4.84 -2.71 -7.26
N GLU A 81 5.04 -2.97 -8.54
CA GLU A 81 4.42 -4.07 -9.26
C GLU A 81 5.49 -5.06 -9.67
N ARG A 82 5.27 -6.33 -9.40
CA ARG A 82 6.23 -7.40 -9.64
C ARG A 82 5.59 -8.51 -10.46
N LYS A 83 6.36 -9.06 -11.37
CA LYS A 83 6.04 -10.30 -12.05
C LYS A 83 6.47 -11.46 -11.16
N LEU A 84 5.58 -12.41 -10.92
CA LEU A 84 5.87 -13.67 -10.25
C LEU A 84 5.61 -14.77 -11.27
N ASN A 85 6.62 -15.45 -11.73
CA ASN A 85 6.48 -16.59 -12.67
C ASN A 85 5.64 -16.32 -13.94
N ALA A 86 5.19 -15.09 -14.14
CA ALA A 86 4.36 -14.66 -15.25
C ALA A 86 5.16 -13.72 -16.17
N GLU A 87 4.81 -13.70 -17.44
CA GLU A 87 5.44 -12.79 -18.41
C GLU A 87 5.04 -11.33 -18.19
N LYS A 88 3.92 -11.09 -17.49
CA LYS A 88 3.34 -9.76 -17.31
C LYS A 88 2.69 -9.59 -15.94
N TYR A 89 2.56 -8.34 -15.51
CA TYR A 89 1.67 -7.93 -14.43
C TYR A 89 0.35 -7.46 -15.03
N SER A 90 -0.77 -7.89 -14.45
CA SER A 90 -2.09 -7.38 -14.85
C SER A 90 -3.04 -7.26 -13.67
N SER A 91 -3.86 -6.22 -13.69
CA SER A 91 -4.90 -5.96 -12.70
C SER A 91 -6.12 -5.26 -13.32
N LEU A 92 -7.28 -5.46 -12.73
CA LEU A 92 -8.42 -4.59 -12.96
C LEU A 92 -8.54 -3.64 -11.76
N VAL A 93 -8.60 -2.33 -12.04
CA VAL A 93 -8.71 -1.31 -11.00
C VAL A 93 -9.99 -0.53 -11.18
N VAL A 94 -10.78 -0.45 -10.12
CA VAL A 94 -12.05 0.31 -10.09
C VAL A 94 -11.82 1.56 -9.26
N PHE A 95 -11.98 2.75 -9.87
CA PHE A 95 -11.85 4.04 -9.20
C PHE A 95 -13.22 4.67 -8.99
N PHE A 96 -13.45 5.21 -7.80
CA PHE A 96 -14.71 5.87 -7.44
C PHE A 96 -14.50 6.91 -6.32
N PRO A 97 -15.31 7.98 -6.25
CA PRO A 97 -15.29 8.91 -5.14
C PRO A 97 -15.74 8.24 -3.83
N ALA A 98 -15.13 8.59 -2.70
CA ALA A 98 -15.51 8.06 -1.38
C ALA A 98 -17.01 8.30 -1.07
N GLN A 99 -17.55 9.41 -1.55
CA GLN A 99 -18.96 9.78 -1.36
C GLN A 99 -19.94 8.74 -1.92
N LEU A 100 -19.58 8.05 -3.02
CA LEU A 100 -20.44 6.97 -3.55
C LEU A 100 -20.49 5.78 -2.60
N ALA A 101 -19.38 5.40 -1.99
CA ALA A 101 -19.36 4.32 -1.01
C ALA A 101 -20.07 4.72 0.28
N GLN A 102 -19.92 5.97 0.73
CA GLN A 102 -20.62 6.52 1.89
C GLN A 102 -22.15 6.52 1.68
N ALA A 103 -22.62 7.05 0.57
CA ALA A 103 -24.04 7.04 0.23
C ALA A 103 -24.60 5.60 0.12
N PHE A 104 -23.79 4.66 -0.40
CA PHE A 104 -24.14 3.25 -0.46
C PHE A 104 -24.27 2.63 0.95
N ILE A 105 -23.33 2.92 1.85
CA ILE A 105 -23.38 2.47 3.24
C ILE A 105 -24.64 3.02 3.95
N GLU A 106 -24.92 4.31 3.77
CA GLU A 106 -26.12 4.94 4.34
C GLU A 106 -27.40 4.27 3.81
N LYS A 107 -27.46 3.98 2.52
CA LYS A 107 -28.63 3.35 1.89
C LYS A 107 -28.89 1.92 2.37
N TYR A 108 -27.83 1.11 2.48
CA TYR A 108 -28.00 -0.33 2.66
C TYR A 108 -27.66 -0.85 4.07
N LEU A 109 -26.70 -0.23 4.76
CA LEU A 109 -26.19 -0.76 6.02
C LEU A 109 -26.93 -0.14 7.22
N ILE A 110 -27.16 1.15 7.22
CA ILE A 110 -27.84 1.85 8.32
C ILE A 110 -29.31 1.45 8.42
N ASN A 111 -29.93 1.19 7.27
CA ASN A 111 -31.34 0.80 7.22
C ASN A 111 -31.60 -0.69 7.52
N ASN A 112 -30.59 -1.57 7.38
CA ASN A 112 -30.78 -3.03 7.46
C ASN A 112 -30.06 -3.70 8.65
N LEU A 113 -29.00 -3.10 9.17
CA LEU A 113 -28.21 -3.65 10.29
C LEU A 113 -28.21 -2.60 11.41
N GLY A 114 -28.96 -2.86 12.48
CA GLY A 114 -28.85 -2.02 13.69
C GLY A 114 -27.38 -1.83 14.09
N HIS A 115 -27.05 -0.66 14.62
CA HIS A 115 -25.69 -0.18 14.95
C HIS A 115 -24.82 -1.13 15.83
N GLN A 116 -25.35 -2.24 16.33
CA GLN A 116 -24.74 -3.10 17.35
C GLN A 116 -23.53 -3.94 16.88
N HIS A 117 -23.27 -4.05 15.57
CA HIS A 117 -22.16 -4.87 15.05
C HIS A 117 -20.96 -4.09 14.48
N LEU A 118 -21.03 -2.76 14.46
CA LEU A 118 -20.03 -1.91 13.82
C LEU A 118 -19.01 -1.31 14.81
N ASP A 119 -19.28 -1.38 16.10
CA ASP A 119 -18.50 -0.71 17.18
C ASP A 119 -17.24 -1.46 17.65
N LYS A 120 -16.89 -2.60 17.07
CA LYS A 120 -15.61 -3.21 17.41
C LYS A 120 -14.50 -2.42 16.74
N ALA A 121 -13.76 -1.65 17.55
CA ALA A 121 -12.48 -1.04 17.21
C ALA A 121 -11.50 -2.11 16.70
N ALA A 122 -11.62 -2.48 15.43
CA ALA A 122 -10.55 -3.14 14.72
C ALA A 122 -9.50 -2.08 14.40
N GLU A 123 -8.23 -2.44 14.45
CA GLU A 123 -7.13 -1.59 14.00
C GLU A 123 -7.51 -0.93 12.68
N GLN A 124 -7.33 0.39 12.58
CA GLN A 124 -7.64 1.14 11.37
C GLN A 124 -6.66 0.74 10.27
N ASN A 125 -6.97 -0.34 9.58
CA ASN A 125 -6.19 -0.75 8.41
C ASN A 125 -6.32 0.30 7.32
N VAL A 126 -5.18 0.80 6.85
CA VAL A 126 -5.11 1.79 5.77
C VAL A 126 -5.46 1.16 4.42
N PHE A 127 -5.27 -0.16 4.31
CA PHE A 127 -5.65 -0.99 3.17
C PHE A 127 -6.53 -2.14 3.65
N PHE A 128 -7.53 -2.49 2.88
CA PHE A 128 -8.29 -3.70 3.12
C PHE A 128 -8.02 -4.72 2.01
N LYS A 129 -7.25 -5.77 2.35
CA LYS A 129 -6.94 -6.88 1.46
C LYS A 129 -7.94 -8.01 1.66
N PHE A 130 -8.41 -8.62 0.56
CA PHE A 130 -9.35 -9.75 0.58
C PHE A 130 -9.11 -10.72 -0.58
N GLN A 131 -9.62 -11.93 -0.43
CA GLN A 131 -9.58 -12.96 -1.48
C GLN A 131 -10.71 -12.74 -2.50
N GLN A 132 -10.41 -12.97 -3.77
CA GLN A 132 -11.42 -12.97 -4.82
C GLN A 132 -12.22 -14.28 -4.74
N THR A 133 -13.53 -14.16 -4.51
CA THR A 133 -14.45 -15.29 -4.58
C THR A 133 -14.70 -15.70 -6.03
N SER A 134 -15.30 -16.88 -6.27
CA SER A 134 -15.72 -17.30 -7.62
C SER A 134 -16.66 -16.28 -8.25
N TYR A 135 -17.59 -15.70 -7.49
CA TYR A 135 -18.49 -14.65 -7.95
C TYR A 135 -17.71 -13.41 -8.44
N ILE A 136 -16.75 -12.94 -7.64
CA ILE A 136 -15.91 -11.79 -8.02
C ILE A 136 -15.12 -12.11 -9.30
N THR A 137 -14.61 -13.33 -9.43
CA THR A 137 -13.87 -13.74 -10.64
C THR A 137 -14.74 -13.66 -11.90
N GLU A 138 -15.98 -14.14 -11.86
CA GLU A 138 -16.90 -14.04 -12.99
C GLU A 138 -17.35 -12.59 -13.27
N TYR A 139 -17.57 -11.82 -12.22
CA TYR A 139 -17.83 -10.39 -12.34
C TYR A 139 -16.69 -9.65 -13.08
N LEU A 140 -15.42 -9.92 -12.72
CA LEU A 140 -14.25 -9.35 -13.38
C LEU A 140 -14.12 -9.80 -14.82
N ASN A 141 -14.38 -11.07 -15.12
CA ASN A 141 -14.38 -11.59 -16.48
C ASN A 141 -15.39 -10.84 -17.35
N GLY A 142 -16.61 -10.61 -16.84
CA GLY A 142 -17.64 -9.83 -17.52
C GLY A 142 -17.21 -8.39 -17.79
N LEU A 143 -16.61 -7.71 -16.81
CA LEU A 143 -16.08 -6.35 -16.97
C LEU A 143 -14.95 -6.27 -18.00
N ILE A 144 -13.99 -7.20 -17.96
CA ILE A 144 -12.88 -7.26 -18.91
C ILE A 144 -13.40 -7.46 -20.34
N GLN A 145 -14.44 -8.27 -20.54
CA GLN A 145 -15.07 -8.42 -21.86
C GLN A 145 -15.71 -7.12 -22.35
N LEU A 146 -16.38 -6.37 -21.47
CA LEU A 146 -16.96 -5.07 -21.82
C LEU A 146 -15.86 -4.05 -22.17
N ILE A 147 -14.78 -4.00 -21.41
CA ILE A 147 -13.64 -3.10 -21.64
C ILE A 147 -12.98 -3.41 -23.01
N LYS A 148 -12.72 -4.69 -23.31
CA LYS A 148 -12.04 -5.12 -24.54
C LYS A 148 -12.89 -4.89 -25.81
N LYS A 149 -14.19 -4.86 -25.68
CA LYS A 149 -15.09 -4.64 -26.83
C LYS A 149 -15.14 -3.18 -27.29
N GLU A 150 -14.55 -2.25 -26.52
CA GLU A 150 -14.56 -0.80 -26.80
C GLU A 150 -15.95 -0.23 -27.06
N VAL A 151 -16.99 -0.86 -26.52
CA VAL A 151 -18.37 -0.43 -26.68
C VAL A 151 -18.64 0.72 -25.72
N SER A 152 -19.31 1.75 -26.22
CA SER A 152 -19.86 2.81 -25.35
C SER A 152 -20.87 2.22 -24.38
N VAL A 153 -20.52 2.26 -23.09
CA VAL A 153 -21.35 1.70 -22.01
C VAL A 153 -22.11 2.83 -21.33
N PRO A 154 -23.45 2.72 -21.17
CA PRO A 154 -24.23 3.74 -20.47
C PRO A 154 -23.73 3.95 -19.02
N LEU A 155 -23.73 5.21 -18.57
CA LEU A 155 -23.36 5.57 -17.19
C LEU A 155 -24.10 4.73 -16.14
N ALA A 156 -25.42 4.52 -16.36
CA ALA A 156 -26.25 3.72 -15.46
C ALA A 156 -25.71 2.30 -15.27
N LEU A 157 -25.23 1.66 -16.35
CA LEU A 157 -24.65 0.31 -16.25
C LEU A 157 -23.35 0.31 -15.43
N LEU A 158 -22.49 1.30 -15.58
CA LEU A 158 -21.25 1.40 -14.80
C LEU A 158 -21.53 1.63 -13.31
N LEU A 159 -22.53 2.45 -12.98
CA LEU A 159 -22.94 2.64 -11.59
C LEU A 159 -23.56 1.37 -10.99
N HIS A 160 -24.38 0.65 -11.74
CA HIS A 160 -24.88 -0.65 -11.29
C HIS A 160 -23.79 -1.69 -11.10
N LYS A 161 -22.78 -1.70 -11.97
CA LYS A 161 -21.62 -2.57 -11.79
C LYS A 161 -20.81 -2.23 -10.53
N LEU A 162 -20.66 -0.95 -10.19
CA LEU A 162 -20.04 -0.53 -8.93
C LEU A 162 -20.90 -0.93 -7.72
N GLU A 163 -22.22 -0.70 -7.80
CA GLU A 163 -23.17 -1.03 -6.72
C GLU A 163 -23.23 -2.55 -6.48
N GLU A 164 -23.22 -3.38 -7.52
CA GLU A 164 -23.11 -4.83 -7.45
C GLU A 164 -21.84 -5.27 -6.68
N LEU A 165 -20.69 -4.65 -7.00
CA LEU A 165 -19.43 -4.93 -6.29
C LEU A 165 -19.51 -4.53 -4.81
N PHE A 166 -20.10 -3.39 -4.50
CA PHE A 166 -20.26 -2.93 -3.13
C PHE A 166 -21.19 -3.85 -2.32
N LEU A 167 -22.26 -4.36 -2.92
CA LEU A 167 -23.15 -5.34 -2.27
C LEU A 167 -22.39 -6.61 -1.88
N VAL A 168 -21.58 -7.15 -2.79
CA VAL A 168 -20.77 -8.34 -2.53
C VAL A 168 -19.73 -8.11 -1.44
N LEU A 169 -19.07 -6.95 -1.45
CA LEU A 169 -18.07 -6.60 -0.44
C LEU A 169 -18.71 -6.36 0.93
N MET A 170 -19.86 -5.72 0.95
CA MET A 170 -20.59 -5.45 2.19
C MET A 170 -21.15 -6.74 2.80
N GLU A 171 -21.64 -7.68 1.99
CA GLU A 171 -22.10 -9.00 2.47
C GLU A 171 -20.95 -9.81 3.07
N SER A 172 -19.80 -9.80 2.38
CA SER A 172 -18.65 -10.61 2.79
C SER A 172 -17.82 -9.97 3.92
N PHE A 173 -17.74 -8.64 3.97
CA PHE A 173 -16.81 -7.89 4.83
C PHE A 173 -17.44 -6.59 5.36
N PRO A 174 -18.59 -6.63 6.04
CA PRO A 174 -19.35 -5.44 6.41
C PRO A 174 -18.57 -4.47 7.31
N ALA A 175 -17.86 -4.98 8.32
CA ALA A 175 -17.12 -4.14 9.27
C ALA A 175 -15.94 -3.41 8.59
N GLN A 176 -15.16 -4.12 7.77
CA GLN A 176 -14.01 -3.56 7.08
C GLN A 176 -14.42 -2.54 6.01
N PHE A 177 -15.49 -2.83 5.27
CA PHE A 177 -16.05 -1.91 4.27
C PHE A 177 -16.53 -0.61 4.94
N TYR A 178 -17.24 -0.72 6.07
CA TYR A 178 -17.69 0.43 6.85
C TYR A 178 -16.51 1.27 7.36
N GLN A 179 -15.53 0.65 8.01
CA GLN A 179 -14.40 1.34 8.64
C GLN A 179 -13.56 2.16 7.66
N ILE A 180 -13.38 1.68 6.43
CA ILE A 180 -12.58 2.39 5.42
C ILE A 180 -13.26 3.67 4.94
N PHE A 181 -14.59 3.66 4.79
CA PHE A 181 -15.32 4.79 4.23
C PHE A 181 -15.96 5.69 5.28
N MET A 182 -16.09 5.20 6.51
CA MET A 182 -16.62 5.95 7.66
C MET A 182 -15.55 6.00 8.78
N PRO A 183 -14.39 6.63 8.53
CA PRO A 183 -13.31 6.64 9.50
C PRO A 183 -13.71 7.42 10.76
N ALA A 184 -13.34 6.89 11.93
CA ALA A 184 -13.41 7.64 13.18
C ALA A 184 -12.49 8.87 13.09
N VAL A 185 -12.95 9.98 13.67
CA VAL A 185 -12.17 11.25 13.73
C VAL A 185 -10.98 11.04 14.67
N SER A 186 -9.83 10.62 14.12
CA SER A 186 -8.59 10.49 14.89
C SER A 186 -7.63 11.63 14.59
N GLY A 187 -7.09 12.23 15.66
CA GLY A 187 -6.23 13.40 15.61
C GLY A 187 -4.83 13.12 15.03
N ASN A 188 -4.29 14.11 14.33
CA ASN A 188 -3.05 14.09 13.53
C ASN A 188 -1.72 14.15 14.35
N ALA A 189 -1.73 14.01 15.67
CA ALA A 189 -0.60 14.42 16.51
C ALA A 189 0.66 13.52 16.46
N ASN A 190 0.58 12.26 15.97
CA ASN A 190 1.73 11.33 15.96
C ASN A 190 2.10 10.77 14.57
N ARG A 191 1.51 11.29 13.50
CA ARG A 191 1.63 10.71 12.15
C ARG A 191 3.08 10.58 11.63
N LEU A 192 3.94 11.56 11.87
CA LEU A 192 5.34 11.51 11.42
C LEU A 192 6.09 10.38 12.12
N ARG A 193 5.91 10.26 13.43
CA ARG A 193 6.56 9.21 14.24
C ARG A 193 6.10 7.82 13.81
N GLU A 194 4.81 7.60 13.67
CA GLU A 194 4.23 6.34 13.22
C GLU A 194 4.78 5.93 11.84
N ILE A 195 4.80 6.87 10.88
CA ILE A 195 5.34 6.61 9.54
C ILE A 195 6.81 6.22 9.60
N VAL A 196 7.63 6.93 10.39
CA VAL A 196 9.07 6.67 10.49
C VAL A 196 9.32 5.31 11.15
N GLU A 197 8.79 5.08 12.35
CA GLU A 197 9.06 3.85 13.12
C GLU A 197 8.62 2.59 12.37
N ALA A 198 7.47 2.63 11.74
CA ALA A 198 6.93 1.49 11.01
C ALA A 198 7.66 1.18 9.68
N ASN A 199 8.42 2.14 9.16
CA ASN A 199 9.07 2.01 7.85
C ASN A 199 10.61 1.98 7.92
N ILE A 200 11.22 2.05 9.09
CA ILE A 200 12.69 2.10 9.27
C ILE A 200 13.41 0.98 8.53
N ILE A 201 12.93 -0.25 8.63
CA ILE A 201 13.56 -1.44 8.02
C ILE A 201 13.10 -1.73 6.60
N LYS A 202 12.13 -1.00 6.06
CA LYS A 202 11.54 -1.24 4.74
C LYS A 202 12.33 -0.62 3.57
N ASN A 203 13.53 -0.10 3.82
CA ASN A 203 14.42 0.53 2.84
C ASN A 203 13.77 1.64 2.02
N LEU A 204 12.86 2.42 2.63
CA LEU A 204 12.33 3.63 2.02
C LEU A 204 13.36 4.76 2.05
N THR A 205 13.44 5.52 0.98
CA THR A 205 14.23 6.74 0.91
C THR A 205 13.58 7.85 1.74
N LEU A 206 14.36 8.88 2.11
CA LEU A 206 13.80 10.04 2.83
C LEU A 206 12.70 10.76 2.04
N THR A 207 12.78 10.72 0.72
CA THR A 207 11.76 11.32 -0.16
C THR A 207 10.47 10.51 -0.15
N GLU A 208 10.57 9.18 -0.14
CA GLU A 208 9.41 8.29 0.01
C GLU A 208 8.75 8.46 1.38
N LEU A 209 9.54 8.59 2.46
CA LEU A 209 9.01 8.86 3.80
C LEU A 209 8.31 10.23 3.88
N ALA A 210 8.90 11.27 3.28
CA ALA A 210 8.29 12.60 3.20
C ALA A 210 6.96 12.56 2.42
N PHE A 211 6.92 11.82 1.31
CA PHE A 211 5.71 11.63 0.53
C PHE A 211 4.60 10.92 1.33
N LEU A 212 4.94 9.86 2.07
CA LEU A 212 3.98 9.18 2.96
C LEU A 212 3.50 10.09 4.10
N ALA A 213 4.37 10.97 4.59
CA ALA A 213 4.01 12.00 5.57
C ALA A 213 3.20 13.17 4.98
N ASN A 214 2.95 13.15 3.65
CA ASN A 214 2.24 14.21 2.92
C ASN A 214 2.89 15.60 3.05
N CYS A 215 4.22 15.65 3.01
CA CYS A 215 4.98 16.89 3.11
C CYS A 215 6.20 16.89 2.18
N SER A 216 6.80 18.07 1.97
CA SER A 216 8.05 18.19 1.22
C SER A 216 9.22 17.55 1.98
N LEU A 217 10.27 17.11 1.26
CA LEU A 217 11.49 16.58 1.89
C LEU A 217 12.12 17.56 2.87
N ALA A 218 12.08 18.87 2.57
CA ALA A 218 12.61 19.91 3.45
C ALA A 218 11.80 20.01 4.75
N THR A 219 10.47 20.01 4.63
CA THR A 219 9.55 20.00 5.78
C THR A 219 9.75 18.73 6.62
N PHE A 220 9.83 17.57 5.97
CA PHE A 220 10.07 16.30 6.64
C PHE A 220 11.35 16.32 7.48
N LYS A 221 12.48 16.75 6.90
CA LYS A 221 13.76 16.84 7.62
C LYS A 221 13.68 17.76 8.82
N ARG A 222 13.11 18.96 8.66
CA ARG A 222 12.96 19.94 9.74
C ARG A 222 12.10 19.40 10.89
N ASP A 223 10.95 18.82 10.56
CA ASP A 223 10.00 18.33 11.56
C ASP A 223 10.54 17.07 12.22
N PHE A 224 11.29 16.23 11.48
CA PHE A 224 12.00 15.07 12.03
C PHE A 224 13.08 15.49 13.03
N GLU A 225 13.93 16.47 12.68
CA GLU A 225 14.98 16.97 13.57
C GLU A 225 14.41 17.62 14.83
N LYS A 226 13.26 18.27 14.71
CA LYS A 226 12.54 18.82 15.87
C LYS A 226 12.04 17.73 16.82
N GLU A 227 11.53 16.60 16.27
CA GLU A 227 10.96 15.50 17.04
C GLU A 227 12.02 14.58 17.64
N TYR A 228 13.04 14.22 16.85
CA TYR A 228 14.04 13.21 17.22
C TYR A 228 15.38 13.79 17.68
N HIS A 229 15.59 15.10 17.57
CA HIS A 229 16.83 15.83 17.90
C HIS A 229 18.07 15.29 17.15
N VAL A 230 17.88 14.64 16.03
CA VAL A 230 18.92 14.05 15.18
C VAL A 230 18.46 14.01 13.72
N SER A 231 19.41 14.04 12.77
CA SER A 231 19.04 13.99 11.35
C SER A 231 18.41 12.63 10.96
N PRO A 232 17.42 12.62 10.05
CA PRO A 232 16.72 11.39 9.62
C PRO A 232 17.68 10.28 9.17
N GLY A 233 18.68 10.62 8.34
CA GLY A 233 19.64 9.64 7.82
C GLY A 233 20.48 8.99 8.88
N LYS A 234 20.91 9.75 9.92
CA LYS A 234 21.64 9.20 11.05
C LYS A 234 20.77 8.28 11.88
N TYR A 235 19.56 8.74 12.23
CA TYR A 235 18.62 7.96 13.04
C TYR A 235 18.27 6.61 12.38
N ILE A 236 17.85 6.64 11.10
CA ILE A 236 17.47 5.43 10.36
C ILE A 236 18.64 4.44 10.28
N ARG A 237 19.86 4.95 10.03
CA ARG A 237 21.05 4.09 10.00
C ARG A 237 21.30 3.42 11.35
N GLU A 238 21.20 4.16 12.44
CA GLU A 238 21.40 3.63 13.80
C GLU A 238 20.33 2.58 14.13
N ARG A 239 19.09 2.82 13.82
CA ARG A 239 17.98 1.88 14.04
C ARG A 239 18.11 0.61 13.19
N LYS A 240 18.55 0.74 11.92
CA LYS A 240 18.87 -0.43 11.08
C LYS A 240 19.99 -1.29 11.66
N LEU A 241 21.02 -0.68 12.23
CA LEU A 241 22.09 -1.41 12.90
C LEU A 241 21.62 -2.11 14.19
N ASP A 242 20.70 -1.50 14.94
CA ASP A 242 20.08 -2.16 16.11
C ASP A 242 19.26 -3.39 15.68
N ALA A 243 18.49 -3.26 14.60
CA ALA A 243 17.76 -4.38 14.02
C ALA A 243 18.72 -5.49 13.54
N ALA A 244 19.85 -5.13 12.91
CA ALA A 244 20.89 -6.08 12.52
C ALA A 244 21.43 -6.85 13.73
N GLN A 245 21.72 -6.16 14.83
CA GLN A 245 22.19 -6.78 16.05
C GLN A 245 21.20 -7.81 16.60
N HIS A 246 19.92 -7.48 16.60
CA HIS A 246 18.84 -8.40 16.99
C HIS A 246 18.75 -9.64 16.09
N GLN A 247 18.83 -9.45 14.77
CA GLN A 247 18.79 -10.56 13.80
C GLN A 247 20.01 -11.47 13.93
N LEU A 248 21.21 -10.92 14.15
CA LEU A 248 22.42 -11.71 14.41
C LEU A 248 22.30 -12.55 15.68
N LYS A 249 21.70 -12.02 16.75
CA LYS A 249 21.39 -12.79 17.98
C LYS A 249 20.39 -13.91 17.70
N GLY A 250 19.44 -13.70 16.81
CA GLY A 250 18.47 -14.70 16.34
C GLY A 250 19.05 -15.72 15.37
N GLY A 251 20.34 -15.65 15.01
CA GLY A 251 21.00 -16.63 14.15
C GLY A 251 20.97 -16.34 12.65
N ALA A 252 20.39 -15.21 12.22
CA ALA A 252 20.38 -14.82 10.81
C ALA A 252 21.78 -14.60 10.26
N SER A 253 22.00 -14.89 8.97
CA SER A 253 23.31 -14.73 8.36
C SER A 253 23.62 -13.27 8.03
N VAL A 254 24.91 -12.90 8.07
CA VAL A 254 25.38 -11.55 7.71
C VAL A 254 24.95 -11.18 6.29
N ASN A 255 24.93 -12.15 5.35
CA ASN A 255 24.58 -11.95 3.96
C ASN A 255 23.08 -11.66 3.75
N GLU A 256 22.21 -12.26 4.55
CA GLU A 256 20.77 -11.95 4.52
C GLU A 256 20.51 -10.57 5.11
N ILE A 257 21.14 -10.24 6.22
CA ILE A 257 20.91 -9.00 6.97
C ILE A 257 21.27 -7.75 6.14
N TYR A 258 22.46 -7.71 5.53
CA TYR A 258 22.87 -6.49 4.83
C TYR A 258 21.96 -6.17 3.65
N LEU A 259 21.50 -7.20 2.92
CA LEU A 259 20.54 -7.05 1.82
C LEU A 259 19.19 -6.53 2.30
N GLN A 260 18.65 -7.16 3.35
CA GLN A 260 17.36 -6.76 3.94
C GLN A 260 17.37 -5.30 4.43
N LEU A 261 18.49 -4.86 4.99
CA LEU A 261 18.64 -3.49 5.51
C LEU A 261 19.04 -2.47 4.44
N GLY A 262 19.20 -2.90 3.16
CA GLY A 262 19.45 -2.03 2.02
C GLY A 262 20.87 -1.48 1.98
N TYR A 263 21.86 -2.23 2.42
CA TYR A 263 23.28 -1.92 2.19
C TYR A 263 23.72 -2.45 0.83
N ASP A 264 24.47 -1.65 0.09
CA ASP A 264 24.95 -2.00 -1.25
C ASP A 264 25.90 -3.20 -1.25
N ASN A 265 26.68 -3.36 -0.15
CA ASN A 265 27.61 -4.46 0.01
C ASN A 265 27.91 -4.78 1.48
N VAL A 266 28.41 -5.99 1.71
CA VAL A 266 28.77 -6.49 3.05
C VAL A 266 29.82 -5.62 3.74
N SER A 267 30.78 -5.07 2.98
CA SER A 267 31.88 -4.28 3.55
C SER A 267 31.38 -2.98 4.18
N ASN A 268 30.48 -2.28 3.50
CA ASN A 268 29.84 -1.05 4.01
C ASN A 268 29.02 -1.34 5.28
N PHE A 269 28.27 -2.44 5.27
CA PHE A 269 27.53 -2.90 6.44
C PHE A 269 28.45 -3.24 7.60
N ALA A 270 29.49 -4.05 7.37
CA ALA A 270 30.42 -4.47 8.38
C ALA A 270 31.19 -3.29 9.02
N ALA A 271 31.60 -2.31 8.23
CA ALA A 271 32.23 -1.07 8.69
C ALA A 271 31.27 -0.25 9.59
N ALA A 272 30.03 -0.06 9.15
CA ALA A 272 29.02 0.67 9.91
C ALA A 272 28.68 -0.05 11.24
N PHE A 273 28.52 -1.36 11.21
CA PHE A 273 28.24 -2.19 12.38
C PHE A 273 29.41 -2.14 13.38
N LYS A 274 30.65 -2.33 12.90
CA LYS A 274 31.86 -2.23 13.74
C LYS A 274 32.02 -0.86 14.37
N LYS A 275 31.70 0.21 13.62
CA LYS A 275 31.77 1.58 14.17
C LYS A 275 30.77 1.79 15.31
N LYS A 276 29.59 1.17 15.27
CA LYS A 276 28.55 1.30 16.29
C LYS A 276 28.80 0.37 17.49
N PHE A 277 29.15 -0.90 17.25
CA PHE A 277 29.18 -1.94 18.26
C PHE A 277 30.60 -2.39 18.67
N GLY A 278 31.65 -1.82 18.06
CA GLY A 278 33.06 -2.15 18.35
C GLY A 278 33.58 -3.45 17.73
N LEU A 279 32.70 -4.33 17.25
CA LEU A 279 33.02 -5.63 16.66
C LEU A 279 32.42 -5.75 15.25
N SER A 280 33.09 -6.49 14.35
CA SER A 280 32.48 -6.83 13.08
C SER A 280 31.26 -7.76 13.27
N PRO A 281 30.29 -7.79 12.34
CA PRO A 281 29.11 -8.66 12.46
C PRO A 281 29.44 -10.12 12.67
N THR A 282 30.43 -10.64 11.96
CA THR A 282 30.91 -12.04 12.06
C THR A 282 31.50 -12.35 13.43
N VAL A 283 32.39 -11.47 13.94
CA VAL A 283 32.98 -11.62 15.27
C VAL A 283 31.91 -11.46 16.36
N TYR A 284 30.99 -10.57 16.19
CA TYR A 284 29.85 -10.40 17.10
C TYR A 284 29.01 -11.68 17.17
N GLN A 285 28.69 -12.28 16.02
CA GLN A 285 27.92 -13.52 15.96
C GLN A 285 28.64 -14.71 16.57
N SER A 286 29.98 -14.87 16.36
CA SER A 286 30.75 -15.96 16.95
C SER A 286 30.78 -15.88 18.48
N LYS A 287 30.89 -14.67 19.06
CA LYS A 287 30.87 -14.46 20.51
C LYS A 287 29.54 -14.78 21.21
N ILE A 288 28.43 -14.76 20.47
CA ILE A 288 27.11 -15.06 21.04
C ILE A 288 26.83 -16.57 20.99
N ARG A 289 27.47 -17.29 20.04
CA ARG A 289 27.31 -18.73 19.89
C ARG A 289 28.26 -19.55 20.78
N SER A 290 29.27 -18.92 21.31
CA SER A 290 30.18 -19.49 22.34
C SER A 290 29.66 -19.23 23.75
#